data_5253d3504582e12559da508bdb5448d8
#
_entry.id   5253d3504582e12559da508bdb5448d8
#
_cell.length_a   1.000
_cell.length_b   1.000
_cell.length_c   1.000
_cell.angle_alpha   90.00
_cell.angle_beta   90.00
_cell.angle_gamma   90.00
#
_symmetry.space_group_name_H-M   'P 1'
#
loop_
_entity.id
_entity.type
_entity.pdbx_description
1 polymer ?
#
loop_
_entity_poly.entity_id
_entity_poly.type
_entity_poly.pdbx_seq_one_letter_code
_entity_poly.pdbx_strand_id
1 'polypeptide(L)'
;DNGHLAIVEELHQITLMIKQQYPHLPLYLLGYSMGSLVVRCFCQKYDQDIDSLIVCGSPSDNPLAPIGIKIARIYSKIKDDHYRPQLIQNLSFQAFNKRFHTDIPNSWICSDENIVDFYNKRYINN
;
A
#
# COMPACT_ATOMS: atom_id res chain seq x y z
N ASP A 1 -10.13 15.19 -4.03
CA ASP A 1 -10.06 14.08 -3.05
C ASP A 1 -8.62 13.92 -2.56
N ASN A 2 -8.35 14.41 -1.35
CA ASN A 2 -7.00 14.50 -0.79
C ASN A 2 -6.74 13.38 0.25
N GLY A 3 -7.34 12.20 0.05
CA GLY A 3 -7.26 11.09 1.00
C GLY A 3 -5.82 10.67 1.35
N HIS A 4 -4.89 10.73 0.41
CA HIS A 4 -3.48 10.44 0.66
C HIS A 4 -2.82 11.46 1.60
N LEU A 5 -3.23 12.75 1.54
CA LEU A 5 -2.75 13.76 2.45
C LEU A 5 -3.32 13.56 3.86
N ALA A 6 -4.58 13.15 3.98
CA ALA A 6 -5.19 12.83 5.27
C ALA A 6 -4.41 11.73 6.02
N ILE A 7 -4.03 10.65 5.32
CA ILE A 7 -3.22 9.57 5.91
C ILE A 7 -1.86 10.10 6.42
N VAL A 8 -1.23 11.01 5.68
CA VAL A 8 0.05 11.63 6.11
C VAL A 8 -0.14 12.47 7.37
N GLU A 9 -1.23 13.26 7.43
CA GLU A 9 -1.54 14.07 8.61
C GLU A 9 -1.86 13.20 9.85
N GLU A 10 -2.63 12.13 9.68
CA GLU A 10 -2.92 11.16 10.74
C GLU A 10 -1.63 10.50 11.25
N LEU A 11 -0.74 10.09 10.34
CA LEU A 11 0.58 9.55 10.70
C LEU A 11 1.41 10.57 11.49
N HIS A 12 1.36 11.84 11.12
CA HIS A 12 2.05 12.91 11.86
C HIS A 12 1.48 13.08 13.27
N GLN A 13 0.17 13.05 13.45
CA GLN A 13 -0.44 13.10 14.78
C GLN A 13 0.02 11.92 15.65
N ILE A 14 0.06 10.71 15.11
CA ILE A 14 0.56 9.53 15.82
C ILE A 14 2.05 9.72 16.20
N THR A 15 2.86 10.23 15.28
CA THR A 15 4.27 10.54 15.51
C THR A 15 4.46 11.49 16.69
N LEU A 16 3.69 12.58 16.74
CA LEU A 16 3.75 13.56 17.83
C LEU A 16 3.32 12.95 19.17
N MET A 17 2.28 12.12 19.17
CA MET A 17 1.83 11.42 20.39
C MET A 17 2.93 10.47 20.92
N ILE A 18 3.60 9.73 20.05
CA ILE A 18 4.69 8.83 20.43
C ILE A 18 5.87 9.63 21.01
N LYS A 19 6.26 10.72 20.35
CA LYS A 19 7.34 11.59 20.83
C LYS A 19 7.03 12.23 22.17
N GLN A 20 5.78 12.60 22.41
CA GLN A 20 5.33 13.11 23.71
C GLN A 20 5.40 12.05 24.80
N GLN A 21 5.04 10.81 24.49
CA GLN A 21 5.08 9.70 25.44
C GLN A 21 6.50 9.19 25.70
N TYR A 22 7.38 9.25 24.71
CA TYR A 22 8.75 8.72 24.75
C TYR A 22 9.78 9.74 24.26
N PRO A 23 9.94 10.90 24.94
CA PRO A 23 10.71 12.04 24.43
C PRO A 23 12.21 11.79 24.28
N HIS A 24 12.75 10.74 24.92
CA HIS A 24 14.18 10.42 24.88
C HIS A 24 14.53 9.24 23.97
N LEU A 25 13.54 8.63 23.34
CA LEU A 25 13.77 7.49 22.45
C LEU A 25 13.84 7.94 21.00
N PRO A 26 14.75 7.36 20.20
CA PRO A 26 14.77 7.61 18.77
C PRO A 26 13.53 6.99 18.12
N LEU A 27 12.94 7.72 17.18
CA LEU A 27 11.75 7.31 16.44
C LEU A 27 12.11 6.92 15.00
N TYR A 28 11.90 5.66 14.66
CA TYR A 28 12.12 5.13 13.33
C TYR A 28 10.79 4.87 12.63
N LEU A 29 10.68 5.36 11.40
CA LEU A 29 9.47 5.19 10.61
C LEU A 29 9.72 4.15 9.51
N LEU A 30 8.90 3.07 9.48
CA LEU A 30 8.98 2.04 8.47
C LEU A 30 7.72 2.05 7.59
N GLY A 31 7.92 2.11 6.27
CA GLY A 31 6.86 1.97 5.28
C GLY A 31 7.08 0.79 4.37
N TYR A 32 6.06 -0.09 4.27
CA TYR A 32 6.08 -1.24 3.38
C TYR A 32 5.03 -1.11 2.28
N SER A 33 5.39 -1.46 1.04
CA SER A 33 4.51 -1.43 -0.13
C SER A 33 3.79 -0.07 -0.29
N MET A 34 2.47 0.00 -0.22
CA MET A 34 1.71 1.27 -0.22
C MET A 34 2.13 2.19 0.92
N GLY A 35 2.43 1.65 2.12
CA GLY A 35 2.94 2.42 3.25
C GLY A 35 4.27 3.10 2.94
N SER A 36 5.08 2.54 2.04
CA SER A 36 6.34 3.16 1.61
C SER A 36 6.12 4.49 0.87
N LEU A 37 5.02 4.63 0.16
CA LEU A 37 4.65 5.90 -0.48
C LEU A 37 4.19 6.93 0.56
N VAL A 38 3.41 6.48 1.55
CA VAL A 38 2.92 7.34 2.65
C VAL A 38 4.09 7.91 3.44
N VAL A 39 5.04 7.06 3.88
CA VAL A 39 6.18 7.53 4.68
C VAL A 39 7.14 8.42 3.90
N ARG A 40 7.24 8.25 2.59
CA ARG A 40 7.99 9.16 1.71
C ARG A 40 7.31 10.52 1.60
N CYS A 41 5.99 10.57 1.48
CA CYS A 41 5.23 11.82 1.52
C CYS A 41 5.32 12.48 2.90
N PHE A 42 5.30 11.70 3.97
CA PHE A 42 5.52 12.18 5.33
C PHE A 42 6.87 12.89 5.46
N CYS A 43 7.96 12.27 5.01
CA CYS A 43 9.30 12.87 5.09
C CYS A 43 9.46 14.14 4.26
N GLN A 44 8.68 14.35 3.19
CA GLN A 44 8.71 15.61 2.46
C GLN A 44 8.21 16.80 3.28
N LYS A 45 7.48 16.54 4.37
CA LYS A 45 6.83 17.58 5.17
C LYS A 45 7.28 17.58 6.63
N TYR A 46 7.62 16.42 7.18
CA TYR A 46 7.81 16.17 8.61
C TYR A 46 9.08 15.37 8.92
N ASP A 47 10.13 15.46 8.10
CA ASP A 47 11.38 14.70 8.27
C ASP A 47 12.08 14.99 9.61
N GLN A 48 11.93 16.21 10.16
CA GLN A 48 12.47 16.61 11.45
C GLN A 48 11.82 15.87 12.65
N ASP A 49 10.70 15.19 12.43
CA ASP A 49 9.97 14.50 13.51
C ASP A 49 10.37 13.03 13.67
N ILE A 50 11.28 12.54 12.85
CA ILE A 50 11.80 11.17 12.92
C ILE A 50 13.33 11.16 12.85
N ASP A 51 13.93 10.13 13.42
CA ASP A 51 15.39 9.94 13.42
C ASP A 51 15.86 9.10 12.23
N SER A 52 15.01 8.22 11.70
CA SER A 52 15.35 7.40 10.54
C SER A 52 14.10 6.93 9.79
N LEU A 53 14.29 6.69 8.47
CA LEU A 53 13.26 6.18 7.58
C LEU A 53 13.70 4.85 6.97
N ILE A 54 12.81 3.84 7.04
CA ILE A 54 12.98 2.56 6.38
C ILE A 54 11.89 2.40 5.31
N VAL A 55 12.31 2.26 4.07
CA VAL A 55 11.41 2.12 2.91
C VAL A 55 11.59 0.74 2.30
N CYS A 56 10.54 -0.07 2.29
CA CYS A 56 10.58 -1.44 1.81
C CYS A 56 9.49 -1.71 0.78
N GLY A 57 9.84 -2.39 -0.32
CA GLY A 57 8.88 -2.80 -1.35
C GLY A 57 8.14 -1.64 -2.00
N SER A 58 8.81 -0.50 -2.18
CA SER A 58 8.20 0.69 -2.79
C SER A 58 7.81 0.40 -4.24
N PRO A 59 6.56 0.67 -4.65
CA PRO A 59 6.17 0.57 -6.05
C PRO A 59 7.00 1.52 -6.91
N SER A 60 7.42 1.03 -8.07
CA SER A 60 8.03 1.86 -9.09
C SER A 60 6.98 2.66 -9.86
N ASP A 61 7.43 3.62 -10.63
CA ASP A 61 6.57 4.36 -11.56
C ASP A 61 5.88 3.38 -12.54
N ASN A 62 4.58 3.54 -12.69
CA ASN A 62 3.77 2.74 -13.60
C ASN A 62 3.11 3.67 -14.63
N PRO A 63 3.58 3.65 -15.90
CA PRO A 63 3.05 4.52 -16.93
C PRO A 63 1.56 4.26 -17.24
N LEU A 64 1.02 3.11 -16.86
CA LEU A 64 -0.40 2.77 -17.01
C LEU A 64 -1.27 3.24 -15.82
N ALA A 65 -0.66 3.70 -14.72
CA ALA A 65 -1.41 4.14 -13.55
C ALA A 65 -2.45 5.25 -13.85
N PRO A 66 -2.17 6.26 -14.69
CA PRO A 66 -3.17 7.28 -15.02
C PRO A 66 -4.42 6.71 -15.70
N ILE A 67 -4.25 5.68 -16.53
CA ILE A 67 -5.35 4.98 -17.20
C ILE A 67 -6.16 4.19 -16.18
N GLY A 68 -5.50 3.45 -15.30
CA GLY A 68 -6.14 2.71 -14.21
C GLY A 68 -6.94 3.61 -13.28
N ILE A 69 -6.41 4.78 -12.93
CA ILE A 69 -7.10 5.78 -12.10
C ILE A 69 -8.36 6.32 -12.81
N LYS A 70 -8.29 6.60 -14.11
CA LYS A 70 -9.46 7.05 -14.87
C LYS A 70 -10.56 5.98 -14.91
N ILE A 71 -10.19 4.74 -15.14
CA ILE A 71 -11.12 3.60 -15.13
C ILE A 71 -11.74 3.45 -13.74
N ALA A 72 -10.94 3.47 -12.67
CA ALA A 72 -11.44 3.38 -11.30
C ALA A 72 -12.42 4.50 -10.95
N ARG A 73 -12.16 5.74 -11.38
CA ARG A 73 -13.06 6.88 -11.20
C ARG A 73 -14.38 6.75 -11.94
N ILE A 74 -14.39 6.10 -13.11
CA ILE A 74 -15.62 5.84 -13.85
C ILE A 74 -16.44 4.76 -13.11
N TYR A 75 -15.79 3.70 -12.66
CA TYR A 75 -16.45 2.64 -11.91
C TYR A 75 -17.03 3.12 -10.58
N SER A 76 -16.32 3.96 -9.83
CA SER A 76 -16.82 4.52 -8.56
C SER A 76 -18.02 5.45 -8.70
N LYS A 77 -18.26 6.01 -9.90
CA LYS A 77 -19.46 6.82 -10.19
C LYS A 77 -20.69 5.98 -10.55
N ILE A 78 -20.48 4.74 -10.97
CA ILE A 78 -21.56 3.86 -11.48
C ILE A 78 -21.98 2.84 -10.43
N LYS A 79 -21.06 2.46 -9.53
CA LYS A 79 -21.28 1.48 -8.46
C LYS A 79 -20.81 2.04 -7.13
N ASP A 80 -21.36 1.46 -6.05
CA ASP A 80 -21.10 1.83 -4.66
C ASP A 80 -19.59 1.93 -4.37
N ASP A 81 -19.18 2.85 -3.50
CA ASP A 81 -17.78 3.14 -3.12
C ASP A 81 -17.05 1.91 -2.53
N HIS A 82 -17.79 0.89 -2.10
CA HIS A 82 -17.25 -0.38 -1.61
C HIS A 82 -16.98 -1.42 -2.69
N TYR A 83 -17.40 -1.17 -3.95
CA TYR A 83 -17.18 -2.12 -5.03
C TYR A 83 -15.70 -2.14 -5.44
N ARG A 84 -15.06 -3.27 -5.20
CA ARG A 84 -13.67 -3.55 -5.63
C ARG A 84 -13.69 -4.30 -6.95
N PRO A 85 -13.49 -3.66 -8.09
CA PRO A 85 -13.51 -4.35 -9.38
C PRO A 85 -12.32 -5.32 -9.46
N GLN A 86 -12.63 -6.60 -9.47
CA GLN A 86 -11.64 -7.69 -9.59
C GLN A 86 -10.74 -7.52 -10.82
N LEU A 87 -11.27 -6.88 -11.85
CA LEU A 87 -10.53 -6.50 -13.06
C LEU A 87 -9.33 -5.60 -12.76
N ILE A 88 -9.51 -4.57 -11.92
CA ILE A 88 -8.43 -3.64 -11.57
C ILE A 88 -7.38 -4.34 -10.70
N GLN A 89 -7.84 -5.17 -9.76
CA GLN A 89 -6.96 -5.97 -8.94
C GLN A 89 -6.13 -6.95 -9.79
N ASN A 90 -6.77 -7.66 -10.70
CA ASN A 90 -6.10 -8.59 -11.60
C ASN A 90 -5.08 -7.87 -12.51
N LEU A 91 -5.44 -6.73 -13.10
CA LEU A 91 -4.52 -5.94 -13.93
C LEU A 91 -3.32 -5.43 -13.14
N SER A 92 -3.51 -5.06 -11.87
CA SER A 92 -2.44 -4.55 -11.01
C SER A 92 -1.44 -5.63 -10.59
N PHE A 93 -1.90 -6.85 -10.35
CA PHE A 93 -1.07 -7.93 -9.79
C PHE A 93 -0.73 -9.04 -10.77
N GLN A 94 -1.38 -9.10 -11.94
CA GLN A 94 -1.14 -10.15 -12.94
C GLN A 94 0.31 -10.17 -13.46
N ALA A 95 0.95 -8.99 -13.54
CA ALA A 95 2.35 -8.89 -13.94
C ALA A 95 3.31 -9.54 -12.92
N PHE A 96 2.94 -9.56 -11.64
CA PHE A 96 3.73 -10.23 -10.61
C PHE A 96 3.61 -11.75 -10.71
N ASN A 97 2.40 -12.28 -10.89
CA ASN A 97 2.17 -13.72 -11.06
C ASN A 97 2.92 -14.29 -12.28
N LYS A 98 3.01 -13.57 -13.38
CA LYS A 98 3.73 -14.01 -14.59
C LYS A 98 5.22 -14.29 -14.38
N ARG A 99 5.81 -13.78 -13.30
CA ARG A 99 7.22 -14.03 -12.95
C ARG A 99 7.44 -15.35 -12.22
N PHE A 100 6.36 -15.91 -11.69
CA PHE A 100 6.37 -17.20 -11.02
C PHE A 100 5.71 -18.20 -11.97
N HIS A 101 6.45 -19.22 -12.38
CA HIS A 101 5.97 -20.26 -13.30
C HIS A 101 4.98 -21.22 -12.62
N THR A 102 3.87 -20.68 -12.16
CA THR A 102 2.82 -21.42 -11.44
C THR A 102 1.44 -20.84 -11.79
N ASP A 103 0.45 -21.73 -11.86
CA ASP A 103 -0.95 -21.37 -12.07
C ASP A 103 -1.66 -20.95 -10.78
N ILE A 104 -0.97 -20.99 -9.63
CA ILE A 104 -1.53 -20.63 -8.34
C ILE A 104 -1.66 -19.11 -8.27
N PRO A 105 -2.87 -18.54 -8.09
CA PRO A 105 -3.05 -17.10 -7.94
C PRO A 105 -2.25 -16.56 -6.75
N ASN A 106 -1.69 -15.36 -6.90
CA ASN A 106 -0.94 -14.66 -5.86
C ASN A 106 0.34 -15.34 -5.35
N SER A 107 0.94 -16.24 -6.13
CA SER A 107 2.20 -16.93 -5.78
C SER A 107 3.39 -15.98 -5.55
N TRP A 108 3.27 -14.74 -6.00
CA TRP A 108 4.27 -13.69 -5.77
C TRP A 108 4.35 -13.21 -4.31
N ILE A 109 3.36 -13.56 -3.48
CA ILE A 109 3.27 -13.11 -2.07
C ILE A 109 4.27 -13.84 -1.19
N CYS A 110 4.39 -15.16 -1.37
CA CYS A 110 5.24 -16.01 -0.54
C CYS A 110 5.73 -17.24 -1.35
N SER A 111 6.92 -17.74 -1.00
CA SER A 111 7.44 -18.99 -1.55
C SER A 111 6.81 -20.25 -0.92
N ASP A 112 6.14 -20.11 0.22
CA ASP A 112 5.39 -21.19 0.86
C ASP A 112 3.96 -21.23 0.32
N GLU A 113 3.63 -22.31 -0.40
CA GLU A 113 2.33 -22.51 -1.03
C GLU A 113 1.19 -22.58 0.00
N ASN A 114 1.42 -23.06 1.22
CA ASN A 114 0.41 -23.11 2.27
C ASN A 114 0.01 -21.69 2.71
N ILE A 115 0.98 -20.77 2.77
CA ILE A 115 0.72 -19.35 3.07
C ILE A 115 -0.06 -18.70 1.94
N VAL A 116 0.31 -18.99 0.68
CA VAL A 116 -0.42 -18.49 -0.50
C VAL A 116 -1.86 -19.00 -0.52
N ASP A 117 -2.06 -20.29 -0.25
CA ASP A 117 -3.40 -20.90 -0.18
C ASP A 117 -4.24 -20.29 0.94
N PHE A 118 -3.67 -20.11 2.13
CA PHE A 118 -4.32 -19.43 3.26
C PHE A 118 -4.74 -17.99 2.88
N TYR A 119 -3.86 -17.24 2.22
CA TYR A 119 -4.15 -15.89 1.73
C TYR A 119 -5.31 -15.90 0.74
N ASN A 120 -5.27 -16.78 -0.25
CA ASN A 120 -6.28 -16.89 -1.28
C ASN A 120 -7.67 -17.24 -0.70
N LYS A 121 -7.73 -18.15 0.26
CA LYS A 121 -8.98 -18.53 0.94
C LYS A 121 -9.59 -17.40 1.75
N ARG A 122 -8.75 -16.58 2.38
CA ARG A 122 -9.22 -15.54 3.31
C ARG A 122 -9.60 -14.23 2.62
N TYR A 123 -8.91 -13.86 1.55
CA TYR A 123 -9.03 -12.54 0.92
C TYR A 123 -9.71 -12.53 -0.45
N ILE A 124 -9.91 -13.68 -1.08
CA ILE A 124 -10.58 -13.78 -2.39
C ILE A 124 -12.04 -14.20 -2.23
N ASN A 125 -12.37 -14.93 -1.17
CA ASN A 125 -13.72 -15.47 -0.94
C ASN A 125 -14.59 -14.61 0.00
N ASN A 126 -14.17 -13.41 0.35
CA ASN A 126 -14.94 -12.37 1.01
C ASN A 126 -15.04 -11.17 0.00
#